data_d4c1011dd47a47b05a5dbc8c4f8309e7
#
_entry.id   d4c1011dd47a47b05a5dbc8c4f8309e7
#
_cell.length_a   1.000
_cell.length_b   1.000
_cell.length_c   1.000
_cell.angle_alpha   90.00
_cell.angle_beta   90.00
_cell.angle_gamma   90.00
#
_symmetry.space_group_name_H-M   'P 1'
#
loop_
_entity.id
_entity.type
_entity.pdbx_description
1 polymer ?
#
loop_
_entity_poly.entity_id
_entity_poly.type
_entity_poly.pdbx_seq_one_letter_code
_entity_poly.pdbx_strand_id
1 'polypeptide(L)'
;KEIANQIKKYCSFAIVLIVSNPLDVLTFIFQKETQLSRNKVIGIASSLDSSRFRYLLSEKFKTKQSQITDVLVIGEHGDSMVPVFSRVKINEKNVLEIINDAEKQTISTEIQNYWKSLRILDSRSQFGIAKNTFDVIRSIIKKDELIIPASIVLNGEYGEKDISMGIPVKINKDGVKEIIEIKLNESESNLLKISAQTIRDHIKSL
;
A
#
# COMPACT_ATOMS: atom_id res chain seq x y z
N LYS A 1 -5.93 6.78 -19.96
CA LYS A 1 -6.04 8.19 -20.38
C LYS A 1 -7.48 8.61 -20.61
N GLU A 2 -8.30 7.87 -21.38
CA GLU A 2 -9.69 8.22 -21.68
C GLU A 2 -10.52 8.46 -20.41
N ILE A 3 -10.54 7.51 -19.47
CA ILE A 3 -11.24 7.65 -18.17
C ILE A 3 -10.75 8.90 -17.41
N ALA A 4 -9.44 9.14 -17.39
CA ALA A 4 -8.86 10.31 -16.72
C ALA A 4 -9.41 11.61 -17.33
N ASN A 5 -9.48 11.71 -18.66
CA ASN A 5 -10.02 12.86 -19.35
C ASN A 5 -11.51 13.08 -19.04
N GLN A 6 -12.30 12.01 -18.96
CA GLN A 6 -13.72 12.10 -18.60
C GLN A 6 -13.90 12.59 -17.16
N ILE A 7 -13.11 12.06 -16.22
CA ILE A 7 -13.16 12.51 -14.81
C ILE A 7 -12.70 13.97 -14.67
N LYS A 8 -11.62 14.36 -15.35
CA LYS A 8 -11.18 15.76 -15.40
C LYS A 8 -12.28 16.69 -15.88
N LYS A 9 -13.01 16.28 -16.90
CA LYS A 9 -14.06 17.09 -17.53
C LYS A 9 -15.32 17.20 -16.67
N TYR A 10 -15.77 16.09 -16.09
CA TYR A 10 -17.09 16.01 -15.47
C TYR A 10 -17.07 15.93 -13.94
N CYS A 11 -15.95 15.53 -13.35
CA CYS A 11 -15.84 15.23 -11.91
C CYS A 11 -14.52 15.76 -11.31
N SER A 12 -14.09 16.97 -11.68
CA SER A 12 -12.78 17.54 -11.31
C SER A 12 -12.56 17.73 -9.79
N PHE A 13 -13.60 17.59 -8.98
CA PHE A 13 -13.53 17.66 -7.51
C PHE A 13 -13.62 16.29 -6.82
N ALA A 14 -13.80 15.22 -7.57
CA ALA A 14 -13.97 13.88 -7.00
C ALA A 14 -12.69 13.36 -6.32
N ILE A 15 -12.87 12.53 -5.30
CA ILE A 15 -11.83 11.64 -4.80
C ILE A 15 -11.86 10.39 -5.65
N VAL A 16 -10.72 10.02 -6.22
CA VAL A 16 -10.60 8.87 -7.13
C VAL A 16 -9.81 7.78 -6.44
N LEU A 17 -10.39 6.59 -6.36
CA LEU A 17 -9.75 5.40 -5.84
C LEU A 17 -9.32 4.50 -7.01
N ILE A 18 -8.02 4.27 -7.15
CA ILE A 18 -7.45 3.36 -8.14
C ILE A 18 -7.30 1.99 -7.47
N VAL A 19 -7.89 0.97 -8.08
CA VAL A 19 -7.84 -0.44 -7.60
C VAL A 19 -7.37 -1.42 -8.68
N SER A 20 -7.04 -0.90 -9.87
CA SER A 20 -6.56 -1.67 -11.02
C SER A 20 -5.04 -1.73 -11.05
N ASN A 21 -4.48 -2.84 -11.58
CA ASN A 21 -3.04 -3.03 -11.76
C ASN A 21 -2.59 -2.67 -13.18
N PRO A 22 -1.34 -2.21 -13.32
CA PRO A 22 -0.31 -1.95 -12.29
C PRO A 22 -0.65 -0.71 -11.45
N LEU A 23 -0.89 -0.92 -10.15
CA LEU A 23 -1.54 0.08 -9.27
C LEU A 23 -0.79 1.42 -9.21
N ASP A 24 0.50 1.35 -8.86
CA ASP A 24 1.30 2.56 -8.62
C ASP A 24 1.45 3.37 -9.90
N VAL A 25 1.76 2.69 -11.00
CA VAL A 25 1.89 3.32 -12.32
C VAL A 25 0.57 3.98 -12.76
N LEU A 26 -0.56 3.29 -12.58
CA LEU A 26 -1.88 3.85 -12.93
C LEU A 26 -2.25 5.03 -12.04
N THR A 27 -1.91 5.00 -10.75
CA THR A 27 -2.13 6.10 -9.81
C THR A 27 -1.34 7.35 -10.26
N PHE A 28 -0.07 7.17 -10.60
CA PHE A 28 0.79 8.25 -11.11
C PHE A 28 0.25 8.85 -12.41
N ILE A 29 0.01 8.02 -13.43
CA ILE A 29 -0.48 8.47 -14.72
C ILE A 29 -1.83 9.16 -14.59
N PHE A 30 -2.75 8.59 -13.80
CA PHE A 30 -4.06 9.16 -13.59
C PHE A 30 -3.97 10.55 -12.97
N GLN A 31 -3.17 10.72 -11.92
CA GLN A 31 -2.94 12.02 -11.28
C GLN A 31 -2.33 13.02 -12.27
N LYS A 32 -1.33 12.60 -13.05
CA LYS A 32 -0.66 13.44 -14.04
C LYS A 32 -1.60 13.88 -15.17
N GLU A 33 -2.39 12.99 -15.71
CA GLU A 33 -3.34 13.30 -16.80
C GLU A 33 -4.49 14.20 -16.33
N THR A 34 -5.04 13.92 -15.15
CA THR A 34 -6.15 14.71 -14.60
C THR A 34 -5.72 16.05 -14.04
N GLN A 35 -4.48 16.15 -13.53
CA GLN A 35 -3.99 17.28 -12.73
C GLN A 35 -4.82 17.54 -11.47
N LEU A 36 -5.58 16.54 -11.02
CA LEU A 36 -6.21 16.60 -9.69
C LEU A 36 -5.15 16.74 -8.60
N SER A 37 -5.51 17.34 -7.49
CA SER A 37 -4.63 17.33 -6.31
C SER A 37 -4.22 15.89 -6.00
N ARG A 38 -2.93 15.65 -5.73
CA ARG A 38 -2.42 14.33 -5.38
C ARG A 38 -3.17 13.69 -4.22
N ASN A 39 -3.71 14.52 -3.32
CA ASN A 39 -4.49 14.09 -2.17
C ASN A 39 -5.85 13.47 -2.53
N LYS A 40 -6.29 13.64 -3.77
CA LYS A 40 -7.57 13.12 -4.27
C LYS A 40 -7.44 11.89 -5.17
N VAL A 41 -6.22 11.46 -5.49
CA VAL A 41 -5.97 10.25 -6.30
C VAL A 41 -5.24 9.24 -5.44
N ILE A 42 -5.91 8.17 -5.05
CA ILE A 42 -5.48 7.24 -4.01
C ILE A 42 -5.51 5.81 -4.58
N GLY A 43 -4.36 5.15 -4.61
CA GLY A 43 -4.26 3.74 -4.99
C GLY A 43 -4.45 2.82 -3.77
N ILE A 44 -5.36 1.84 -3.89
CA ILE A 44 -5.71 0.93 -2.79
C ILE A 44 -5.18 -0.47 -3.09
N ALA A 45 -4.04 -0.82 -2.48
CA ALA A 45 -3.50 -2.19 -2.50
C ALA A 45 -2.57 -2.46 -1.32
N SER A 46 -1.68 -1.55 -0.93
CA SER A 46 -0.72 -1.76 0.15
C SER A 46 -1.39 -2.08 1.49
N SER A 47 -2.61 -1.60 1.72
CA SER A 47 -3.44 -1.99 2.86
C SER A 47 -3.85 -3.46 2.80
N LEU A 48 -4.12 -4.00 1.60
CA LEU A 48 -4.37 -5.43 1.41
C LEU A 48 -3.11 -6.26 1.67
N ASP A 49 -1.96 -5.83 1.17
CA ASP A 49 -0.68 -6.51 1.41
C ASP A 49 -0.32 -6.50 2.90
N SER A 50 -0.59 -5.41 3.60
CA SER A 50 -0.46 -5.32 5.07
C SER A 50 -1.39 -6.28 5.80
N SER A 51 -2.61 -6.49 5.30
CA SER A 51 -3.54 -7.47 5.84
C SER A 51 -3.04 -8.91 5.64
N ARG A 52 -2.45 -9.22 4.49
CA ARG A 52 -1.79 -10.51 4.20
C ARG A 52 -0.59 -10.74 5.10
N PHE A 53 0.24 -9.71 5.28
CA PHE A 53 1.38 -9.77 6.17
C PHE A 53 0.94 -10.10 7.61
N ARG A 54 -0.10 -9.43 8.12
CA ARG A 54 -0.67 -9.73 9.42
C ARG A 54 -1.20 -11.17 9.51
N TYR A 55 -1.86 -11.65 8.48
CA TYR A 55 -2.34 -13.02 8.42
C TYR A 55 -1.19 -14.04 8.50
N LEU A 56 -0.14 -13.89 7.68
CA LEU A 56 1.01 -14.79 7.67
C LEU A 56 1.74 -14.81 9.01
N LEU A 57 1.89 -13.65 9.64
CA LEU A 57 2.43 -13.57 11.01
C LEU A 57 1.54 -14.32 12.01
N SER A 58 0.21 -14.18 11.90
CA SER A 58 -0.71 -14.87 12.80
C SER A 58 -0.63 -16.39 12.67
N GLU A 59 -0.48 -16.90 11.43
CA GLU A 59 -0.30 -18.32 11.17
C GLU A 59 1.05 -18.84 11.69
N LYS A 60 2.11 -18.08 11.44
CA LYS A 60 3.45 -18.48 11.89
C LYS A 60 3.57 -18.54 13.40
N PHE A 61 3.10 -17.51 14.08
CA PHE A 61 3.24 -17.41 15.55
C PHE A 61 2.07 -18.01 16.33
N LYS A 62 1.09 -18.63 15.62
CA LYS A 62 -0.12 -19.24 16.22
C LYS A 62 -0.83 -18.30 17.19
N THR A 63 -1.00 -17.04 16.76
CA THR A 63 -1.61 -15.98 17.56
C THR A 63 -2.78 -15.33 16.81
N LYS A 64 -3.65 -14.63 17.52
CA LYS A 64 -4.78 -13.92 16.90
C LYS A 64 -4.26 -12.67 16.15
N GLN A 65 -4.82 -12.37 14.98
CA GLN A 65 -4.48 -11.16 14.23
C GLN A 65 -4.68 -9.86 15.04
N SER A 66 -5.62 -9.85 15.99
CA SER A 66 -5.85 -8.72 16.90
C SER A 66 -4.71 -8.46 17.88
N GLN A 67 -3.81 -9.42 18.07
CA GLN A 67 -2.63 -9.31 18.93
C GLN A 67 -1.38 -8.87 18.15
N ILE A 68 -1.52 -8.62 16.84
CA ILE A 68 -0.44 -8.17 15.96
C ILE A 68 -0.74 -6.74 15.53
N THR A 69 0.11 -5.80 15.92
CA THR A 69 -0.05 -4.37 15.66
C THR A 69 1.06 -3.80 14.79
N ASP A 70 0.89 -2.59 14.30
CA ASP A 70 1.85 -1.82 13.50
C ASP A 70 2.34 -2.53 12.24
N VAL A 71 1.47 -3.35 11.64
CA VAL A 71 1.78 -4.13 10.42
C VAL A 71 1.60 -3.26 9.20
N LEU A 72 2.68 -3.06 8.47
CA LEU A 72 2.72 -2.24 7.26
C LEU A 72 3.50 -2.95 6.16
N VAL A 73 2.97 -2.89 4.94
CA VAL A 73 3.70 -3.12 3.69
C VAL A 73 3.67 -1.82 2.90
N ILE A 74 4.84 -1.35 2.49
CA ILE A 74 5.02 -0.09 1.76
C ILE A 74 5.77 -0.33 0.45
N GLY A 75 5.95 0.72 -0.35
CA GLY A 75 6.63 0.61 -1.65
C GLY A 75 5.67 0.23 -2.78
N GLU A 76 6.19 -0.44 -3.79
CA GLU A 76 5.45 -0.92 -4.94
C GLU A 76 4.41 -1.99 -4.53
N HIS A 77 3.24 -1.95 -5.14
CA HIS A 77 2.33 -3.09 -5.11
C HIS A 77 2.75 -4.13 -6.18
N GLY A 78 3.84 -4.84 -5.93
CA GLY A 78 4.46 -5.78 -6.85
C GLY A 78 5.59 -6.57 -6.16
N ASP A 79 6.55 -7.03 -6.95
CA ASP A 79 7.62 -7.91 -6.46
C ASP A 79 8.64 -7.17 -5.57
N SER A 80 8.67 -5.84 -5.59
CA SER A 80 9.56 -5.02 -4.76
C SER A 80 8.90 -4.40 -3.53
N MET A 81 7.73 -4.90 -3.12
CA MET A 81 7.06 -4.45 -1.88
C MET A 81 7.93 -4.67 -0.65
N VAL A 82 7.78 -3.79 0.33
CA VAL A 82 8.60 -3.76 1.54
C VAL A 82 7.76 -4.00 2.79
N PRO A 83 7.74 -5.21 3.34
CA PRO A 83 7.18 -5.46 4.67
C PRO A 83 8.04 -4.81 5.75
N VAL A 84 7.45 -3.96 6.59
CA VAL A 84 8.15 -3.21 7.63
C VAL A 84 8.16 -4.00 8.94
N PHE A 85 9.07 -4.95 9.07
CA PHE A 85 9.20 -5.80 10.25
C PHE A 85 9.61 -5.02 11.49
N SER A 86 10.42 -3.96 11.35
CA SER A 86 10.93 -3.17 12.48
C SER A 86 9.83 -2.58 13.36
N ARG A 87 8.64 -2.40 12.82
CA ARG A 87 7.49 -1.84 13.54
C ARG A 87 6.56 -2.88 14.15
N VAL A 88 6.53 -4.08 13.59
CA VAL A 88 5.56 -5.12 13.98
C VAL A 88 5.72 -5.52 15.43
N LYS A 89 4.61 -5.55 16.15
CA LYS A 89 4.54 -6.08 17.51
C LYS A 89 3.58 -7.26 17.57
N ILE A 90 3.98 -8.30 18.30
CA ILE A 90 3.17 -9.46 18.63
C ILE A 90 3.08 -9.54 20.15
N ASN A 91 1.85 -9.42 20.68
CA ASN A 91 1.65 -9.31 22.15
C ASN A 91 2.55 -8.23 22.76
N GLU A 92 2.61 -7.05 22.10
CA GLU A 92 3.39 -5.87 22.47
C GLU A 92 4.93 -6.01 22.36
N LYS A 93 5.46 -7.21 22.10
CA LYS A 93 6.90 -7.43 21.84
C LYS A 93 7.23 -7.19 20.38
N ASN A 94 8.39 -6.59 20.12
CA ASN A 94 8.84 -6.37 18.73
C ASN A 94 9.13 -7.72 18.07
N VAL A 95 8.62 -7.90 16.84
CA VAL A 95 8.78 -9.15 16.09
C VAL A 95 10.25 -9.47 15.82
N LEU A 96 11.12 -8.47 15.71
CA LEU A 96 12.56 -8.67 15.48
C LEU A 96 13.27 -9.39 16.65
N GLU A 97 12.66 -9.45 17.83
CA GLU A 97 13.18 -10.20 18.96
C GLU A 97 12.93 -11.71 18.86
N ILE A 98 12.00 -12.13 17.98
CA ILE A 98 11.50 -13.50 17.90
C ILE A 98 11.52 -14.09 16.49
N ILE A 99 12.00 -13.36 15.48
CA ILE A 99 12.09 -13.78 14.09
C ILE A 99 13.53 -13.65 13.58
N ASN A 100 14.01 -14.63 12.83
CA ASN A 100 15.30 -14.57 12.16
C ASN A 100 15.19 -14.11 10.70
N ASP A 101 16.34 -13.88 10.05
CA ASP A 101 16.39 -13.35 8.67
C ASP A 101 15.81 -14.32 7.65
N ALA A 102 16.02 -15.63 7.80
CA ALA A 102 15.45 -16.62 6.90
C ALA A 102 13.92 -16.64 6.97
N GLU A 103 13.36 -16.49 8.15
CA GLU A 103 11.92 -16.42 8.36
C GLU A 103 11.32 -15.12 7.82
N LYS A 104 12.02 -13.98 7.98
CA LYS A 104 11.63 -12.71 7.35
C LYS A 104 11.57 -12.84 5.83
N GLN A 105 12.59 -13.46 5.23
CA GLN A 105 12.66 -13.70 3.79
C GLN A 105 11.50 -14.61 3.32
N THR A 106 11.22 -15.67 4.05
CA THR A 106 10.10 -16.57 3.74
C THR A 106 8.78 -15.81 3.74
N ILE A 107 8.46 -15.06 4.81
CA ILE A 107 7.22 -14.28 4.91
C ILE A 107 7.16 -13.24 3.80
N SER A 108 8.24 -12.52 3.50
CA SER A 108 8.26 -11.53 2.42
C SER A 108 7.93 -12.17 1.07
N THR A 109 8.52 -13.32 0.77
CA THR A 109 8.25 -14.09 -0.46
C THR A 109 6.79 -14.59 -0.49
N GLU A 110 6.24 -15.01 0.63
CA GLU A 110 4.84 -15.46 0.72
C GLU A 110 3.86 -14.30 0.50
N ILE A 111 4.14 -13.10 1.01
CA ILE A 111 3.31 -11.91 0.73
C ILE A 111 3.30 -11.60 -0.76
N GLN A 112 4.48 -11.53 -1.38
CA GLN A 112 4.65 -11.25 -2.81
C GLN A 112 3.91 -12.27 -3.68
N ASN A 113 3.97 -13.54 -3.32
CA ASN A 113 3.38 -14.64 -4.06
C ASN A 113 1.96 -15.04 -3.60
N TYR A 114 1.35 -14.32 -2.66
CA TYR A 114 0.04 -14.67 -2.10
C TYR A 114 -1.05 -14.85 -3.18
N TRP A 115 -1.01 -14.03 -4.22
CA TRP A 115 -1.93 -14.13 -5.35
C TRP A 115 -1.80 -15.45 -6.14
N LYS A 116 -0.61 -16.08 -6.16
CA LYS A 116 -0.39 -17.38 -6.81
C LYS A 116 -1.15 -18.48 -6.07
N SER A 117 -1.12 -18.46 -4.73
CA SER A 117 -1.86 -19.43 -3.91
C SER A 117 -3.37 -19.34 -4.14
N LEU A 118 -3.91 -18.12 -4.32
CA LEU A 118 -5.33 -17.95 -4.66
C LEU A 118 -5.67 -18.54 -6.03
N ARG A 119 -4.80 -18.40 -7.03
CA ARG A 119 -5.01 -18.96 -8.37
C ARG A 119 -5.03 -20.50 -8.38
N ILE A 120 -4.21 -21.15 -7.55
CA ILE A 120 -4.23 -22.60 -7.39
C ILE A 120 -5.61 -23.08 -6.91
N LEU A 121 -6.30 -22.27 -6.11
CA LEU A 121 -7.64 -22.53 -5.61
C LEU A 121 -8.76 -22.01 -6.55
N ASP A 122 -8.42 -21.68 -7.80
CA ASP A 122 -9.33 -21.04 -8.77
C ASP A 122 -10.02 -19.78 -8.23
N SER A 123 -9.31 -19.07 -7.38
CA SER A 123 -9.81 -17.87 -6.69
C SER A 123 -8.99 -16.64 -7.06
N ARG A 124 -9.53 -15.46 -6.72
CA ARG A 124 -8.90 -14.16 -6.95
C ARG A 124 -9.01 -13.28 -5.70
N SER A 125 -8.18 -12.25 -5.63
CA SER A 125 -8.23 -11.24 -4.55
C SER A 125 -9.49 -10.36 -4.66
N GLN A 126 -10.66 -10.89 -4.36
CA GLN A 126 -11.93 -10.16 -4.46
C GLN A 126 -12.33 -9.53 -3.11
N PHE A 127 -12.49 -10.36 -2.09
CA PHE A 127 -13.01 -9.91 -0.78
C PHE A 127 -12.05 -8.99 -0.04
N GLY A 128 -10.75 -9.28 -0.08
CA GLY A 128 -9.74 -8.47 0.59
C GLY A 128 -9.68 -7.05 0.04
N ILE A 129 -9.60 -6.90 -1.29
CA ILE A 129 -9.57 -5.56 -1.91
C ILE A 129 -10.91 -4.84 -1.74
N ALA A 130 -12.03 -5.55 -1.83
CA ALA A 130 -13.35 -4.96 -1.60
C ALA A 130 -13.47 -4.39 -0.18
N LYS A 131 -13.01 -5.14 0.84
CA LYS A 131 -13.02 -4.69 2.25
C LYS A 131 -12.16 -3.44 2.45
N ASN A 132 -10.93 -3.45 1.93
CA ASN A 132 -10.03 -2.29 2.06
C ASN A 132 -10.58 -1.04 1.35
N THR A 133 -11.13 -1.22 0.14
CA THR A 133 -11.78 -0.12 -0.60
C THR A 133 -13.02 0.40 0.15
N PHE A 134 -13.84 -0.50 0.68
CA PHE A 134 -15.00 -0.13 1.49
C PHE A 134 -14.62 0.67 2.73
N ASP A 135 -13.55 0.31 3.43
CA ASP A 135 -13.10 1.04 4.63
C ASP A 135 -12.71 2.49 4.28
N VAL A 136 -12.04 2.70 3.14
CA VAL A 136 -11.71 4.04 2.65
C VAL A 136 -12.97 4.83 2.31
N ILE A 137 -13.90 4.24 1.53
CA ILE A 137 -15.18 4.89 1.18
C ILE A 137 -15.97 5.22 2.44
N ARG A 138 -16.06 4.30 3.38
CA ARG A 138 -16.75 4.50 4.65
C ARG A 138 -16.14 5.67 5.44
N SER A 139 -14.82 5.74 5.54
CA SER A 139 -14.11 6.83 6.23
C SER A 139 -14.44 8.19 5.60
N ILE A 140 -14.39 8.28 4.27
CA ILE A 140 -14.73 9.50 3.53
C ILE A 140 -16.20 9.93 3.80
N ILE A 141 -17.14 8.98 3.71
CA ILE A 141 -18.58 9.28 3.88
C ILE A 141 -18.91 9.63 5.32
N LYS A 142 -18.37 8.88 6.29
CA LYS A 142 -18.62 9.10 7.72
C LYS A 142 -17.83 10.26 8.30
N LYS A 143 -16.88 10.82 7.53
CA LYS A 143 -15.96 11.89 7.96
C LYS A 143 -15.05 11.45 9.12
N ASP A 144 -14.80 10.15 9.23
CA ASP A 144 -13.86 9.57 10.18
C ASP A 144 -12.43 9.65 9.62
N GLU A 145 -11.43 9.67 10.49
CA GLU A 145 -10.03 9.54 10.06
C GLU A 145 -9.64 8.07 9.98
N LEU A 146 -8.98 7.70 8.87
CA LEU A 146 -8.47 6.36 8.63
C LEU A 146 -6.97 6.43 8.32
N ILE A 147 -6.15 5.65 9.03
CA ILE A 147 -4.71 5.53 8.75
C ILE A 147 -4.47 4.16 8.11
N ILE A 148 -3.99 4.17 6.87
CA ILE A 148 -3.64 2.96 6.11
C ILE A 148 -2.46 3.25 5.18
N PRO A 149 -1.72 2.24 4.74
CA PRO A 149 -0.84 2.40 3.59
C PRO A 149 -1.67 2.44 2.30
N ALA A 150 -1.41 3.44 1.48
CA ALA A 150 -2.04 3.64 0.17
C ALA A 150 -1.04 4.27 -0.81
N SER A 151 -1.22 4.01 -2.09
CA SER A 151 -0.39 4.59 -3.15
C SER A 151 -0.81 6.04 -3.41
N ILE A 152 0.15 6.95 -3.34
CA ILE A 152 -0.04 8.38 -3.59
C ILE A 152 1.21 8.94 -4.29
N VAL A 153 1.02 9.95 -5.14
CA VAL A 153 2.15 10.64 -5.80
C VAL A 153 2.96 11.41 -4.75
N LEU A 154 4.26 11.11 -4.68
CA LEU A 154 5.20 11.71 -3.75
C LEU A 154 5.78 13.03 -4.27
N ASN A 155 6.11 13.92 -3.35
CA ASN A 155 6.73 15.21 -3.62
C ASN A 155 7.79 15.57 -2.58
N GLY A 156 8.65 14.63 -2.25
CA GLY A 156 9.75 14.78 -1.31
C GLY A 156 9.75 13.76 -0.17
N GLU A 157 8.61 13.13 0.10
CA GLU A 157 8.49 12.13 1.15
C GLU A 157 9.41 10.94 0.87
N TYR A 158 10.09 10.45 1.89
CA TYR A 158 11.14 9.41 1.80
C TYR A 158 12.27 9.75 0.82
N GLY A 159 12.45 11.06 0.48
CA GLY A 159 13.40 11.51 -0.54
C GLY A 159 12.96 11.25 -1.98
N GLU A 160 11.71 10.83 -2.20
CA GLU A 160 11.17 10.42 -3.48
C GLU A 160 10.23 11.48 -4.07
N LYS A 161 10.26 11.64 -5.39
CA LYS A 161 9.44 12.62 -6.09
C LYS A 161 9.01 12.09 -7.46
N ASP A 162 7.84 12.56 -7.92
CA ASP A 162 7.29 12.25 -9.25
C ASP A 162 7.12 10.75 -9.53
N ILE A 163 6.79 10.01 -8.49
CA ILE A 163 6.34 8.62 -8.53
C ILE A 163 5.16 8.46 -7.57
N SER A 164 4.36 7.43 -7.73
CA SER A 164 3.41 7.01 -6.69
C SER A 164 3.81 5.66 -6.13
N MET A 165 3.72 5.53 -4.82
CA MET A 165 3.99 4.28 -4.13
C MET A 165 3.20 4.19 -2.82
N GLY A 166 2.99 2.97 -2.36
CA GLY A 166 2.29 2.70 -1.11
C GLY A 166 3.09 3.21 0.10
N ILE A 167 2.52 4.16 0.83
CA ILE A 167 3.08 4.71 2.09
C ILE A 167 1.95 4.96 3.08
N PRO A 168 2.24 5.06 4.39
CA PRO A 168 1.21 5.37 5.37
C PRO A 168 0.61 6.75 5.14
N VAL A 169 -0.71 6.80 5.03
CA VAL A 169 -1.47 8.04 4.86
C VAL A 169 -2.63 8.10 5.84
N LYS A 170 -3.00 9.30 6.21
CA LYS A 170 -4.23 9.60 6.93
C LYS A 170 -5.27 10.11 5.93
N ILE A 171 -6.38 9.42 5.83
CA ILE A 171 -7.50 9.74 4.94
C ILE A 171 -8.65 10.33 5.76
N ASN A 172 -9.33 11.32 5.20
CA ASN A 172 -10.56 11.90 5.74
C ASN A 172 -11.57 12.17 4.61
N LYS A 173 -12.64 12.94 4.91
CA LYS A 173 -13.68 13.32 3.95
C LYS A 173 -13.19 14.05 2.68
N ASP A 174 -12.01 14.65 2.72
CA ASP A 174 -11.43 15.43 1.61
C ASP A 174 -10.37 14.65 0.80
N GLY A 175 -10.12 13.38 1.16
CA GLY A 175 -9.09 12.52 0.60
C GLY A 175 -7.93 12.33 1.56
N VAL A 176 -6.70 12.28 1.05
CA VAL A 176 -5.50 12.18 1.90
C VAL A 176 -5.26 13.51 2.60
N LYS A 177 -5.40 13.51 3.91
CA LYS A 177 -5.14 14.67 4.78
C LYS A 177 -3.66 14.85 5.06
N GLU A 178 -2.94 13.74 5.25
CA GLU A 178 -1.56 13.73 5.72
C GLU A 178 -0.83 12.50 5.20
N ILE A 179 0.41 12.66 4.81
CA ILE A 179 1.35 11.57 4.55
C ILE A 179 2.19 11.38 5.82
N ILE A 180 2.24 10.15 6.31
CA ILE A 180 2.94 9.83 7.57
C ILE A 180 4.27 9.18 7.22
N GLU A 181 5.35 9.93 7.35
CA GLU A 181 6.69 9.35 7.24
C GLU A 181 7.04 8.59 8.52
N ILE A 182 7.30 7.30 8.37
CA ILE A 182 7.72 6.42 9.46
C ILE A 182 9.23 6.22 9.44
N LYS A 183 9.83 6.06 10.61
CA LYS A 183 11.23 5.69 10.70
C LYS A 183 11.40 4.24 10.25
N LEU A 184 12.25 4.03 9.26
CA LEU A 184 12.67 2.73 8.74
C LEU A 184 14.08 2.41 9.26
N ASN A 185 14.41 1.15 9.40
CA ASN A 185 15.80 0.75 9.57
C ASN A 185 16.56 0.83 8.23
N GLU A 186 17.88 0.65 8.26
CA GLU A 186 18.72 0.80 7.07
C GLU A 186 18.35 -0.18 5.95
N SER A 187 18.07 -1.44 6.29
CA SER A 187 17.66 -2.47 5.33
C SER A 187 16.33 -2.12 4.67
N GLU A 188 15.32 -1.75 5.46
CA GLU A 188 14.00 -1.35 4.97
C GLU A 188 14.08 -0.08 4.09
N SER A 189 14.91 0.88 4.48
CA SER A 189 15.15 2.10 3.71
C SER A 189 15.79 1.79 2.35
N ASN A 190 16.76 0.88 2.30
CA ASN A 190 17.38 0.44 1.05
C ASN A 190 16.41 -0.31 0.15
N LEU A 191 15.59 -1.20 0.72
CA LEU A 191 14.53 -1.88 -0.04
C LEU A 191 13.50 -0.90 -0.60
N LEU A 192 13.14 0.14 0.16
CA LEU A 192 12.21 1.16 -0.32
C LEU A 192 12.77 1.96 -1.50
N LYS A 193 14.07 2.26 -1.50
CA LYS A 193 14.75 2.90 -2.66
C LYS A 193 14.73 2.00 -3.90
N ILE A 194 14.97 0.70 -3.72
CA ILE A 194 14.87 -0.27 -4.82
C ILE A 194 13.44 -0.30 -5.37
N SER A 195 12.45 -0.34 -4.49
CA SER A 195 11.04 -0.29 -4.85
C SER A 195 10.68 0.98 -5.63
N ALA A 196 11.14 2.14 -5.18
CA ALA A 196 10.94 3.39 -5.88
C ALA A 196 11.59 3.39 -7.29
N GLN A 197 12.79 2.80 -7.42
CA GLN A 197 13.45 2.66 -8.72
C GLN A 197 12.67 1.74 -9.66
N THR A 198 12.15 0.62 -9.17
CA THR A 198 11.30 -0.31 -9.94
C THR A 198 10.08 0.42 -10.50
N ILE A 199 9.39 1.22 -9.69
CA ILE A 199 8.25 2.04 -10.14
C ILE A 199 8.67 3.04 -11.23
N ARG A 200 9.82 3.72 -11.07
CA ARG A 200 10.33 4.64 -12.09
C ARG A 200 10.59 3.96 -13.42
N ASP A 201 11.14 2.76 -13.38
CA ASP A 201 11.46 2.02 -14.60
C ASP A 201 10.17 1.55 -15.29
N HIS A 202 9.16 1.13 -14.53
CA HIS A 202 7.83 0.83 -15.09
C HIS A 202 7.18 2.06 -15.71
N ILE A 203 7.27 3.25 -15.08
CA ILE A 203 6.72 4.49 -15.63
C ILE A 203 7.43 4.89 -16.92
N LYS A 204 8.75 4.71 -17.02
CA LYS A 204 9.53 5.03 -18.22
C LYS A 204 9.27 4.10 -19.40
N SER A 205 8.80 2.88 -19.13
CA SER A 205 8.51 1.88 -20.17
C SER A 205 7.18 2.09 -20.89
N LEU A 206 6.39 3.11 -20.52
CA LEU A 206 5.08 3.47 -21.07
C LEU A 206 5.15 4.61 -22.07
#